data_0c67b6574f5b33a08198187b249123ee
#
_entry.id   0c67b6574f5b33a08198187b249123ee
#
_cell.length_a   1.000
_cell.length_b   1.000
_cell.length_c   1.000
_cell.angle_alpha   90.00
_cell.angle_beta   90.00
_cell.angle_gamma   90.00
#
_symmetry.space_group_name_H-M   'P 1'
#
loop_
_entity.id
_entity.type
_entity.pdbx_description
1 polymer ?
#
loop_
_entity_poly.entity_id
_entity_poly.type
_entity_poly.pdbx_seq_one_letter_code
_entity_poly.pdbx_strand_id
1 'polypeptide(L)'
;YPSDLSSTVTGIWLGEKSLESAVSPESVDITLSDDIDISRGDVLVSADGVQPHVEQEVLINVCWFRNSPLVQGKKYVIRHATQQTLGIVKEIEYKIDINTREKEYGVEKLVMNDIARVRIKTAEPLVFDYYRDNRTMGSLIFIEEGTNDTVGAGMIVPEE
;
A
#
# COMPACT_ATOMS: atom_id res chain seq x y z
N TYR A 1 3.24 -13.79 2.47
CA TYR A 1 1.96 -13.15 2.74
C TYR A 1 1.29 -12.75 1.42
N PRO A 2 -0.03 -12.83 1.32
CA PRO A 2 -1.00 -13.05 2.40
C PRO A 2 -1.29 -14.50 2.75
N SER A 3 -0.72 -15.50 2.05
CA SER A 3 -1.05 -16.93 2.23
C SER A 3 -0.65 -17.52 3.59
N ASP A 4 0.20 -16.85 4.34
CA ASP A 4 0.76 -17.30 5.63
C ASP A 4 1.52 -18.65 5.54
N LEU A 5 1.99 -19.01 4.34
CA LEU A 5 2.85 -20.16 4.12
C LEU A 5 4.30 -19.81 4.51
N SER A 6 5.04 -20.79 4.98
CA SER A 6 6.46 -20.64 5.30
C SER A 6 7.32 -21.65 4.56
N SER A 7 8.54 -21.25 4.21
CA SER A 7 9.53 -22.09 3.56
C SER A 7 10.94 -21.64 3.93
N THR A 8 11.94 -22.37 3.51
CA THR A 8 13.35 -22.01 3.72
C THR A 8 13.98 -21.56 2.41
N VAL A 9 14.68 -20.43 2.43
CA VAL A 9 15.49 -19.96 1.29
C VAL A 9 16.67 -20.91 1.10
N THR A 10 16.76 -21.51 -0.08
CA THR A 10 17.85 -22.45 -0.45
C THR A 10 18.89 -21.82 -1.37
N GLY A 11 18.56 -20.71 -2.01
CA GLY A 11 19.50 -19.98 -2.86
C GLY A 11 19.03 -18.54 -3.12
N ILE A 12 20.03 -17.68 -3.35
CA ILE A 12 19.84 -16.28 -3.76
C ILE A 12 20.71 -16.06 -5.00
N TRP A 13 20.15 -15.48 -6.05
CA TRP A 13 20.82 -15.33 -7.33
C TRP A 13 20.66 -13.92 -7.88
N LEU A 14 21.74 -13.37 -8.44
CA LEU A 14 21.73 -12.15 -9.25
C LEU A 14 22.15 -12.52 -10.67
N GLY A 15 21.17 -12.77 -11.54
CA GLY A 15 21.41 -13.41 -12.83
C GLY A 15 21.98 -14.81 -12.64
N GLU A 16 23.17 -15.07 -13.18
CA GLU A 16 23.85 -16.38 -13.06
C GLU A 16 24.74 -16.49 -11.80
N LYS A 17 24.89 -15.40 -11.05
CA LYS A 17 25.74 -15.34 -9.86
C LYS A 17 25.00 -15.73 -8.60
N SER A 18 25.45 -16.78 -7.90
CA SER A 18 24.99 -17.12 -6.56
C SER A 18 25.52 -16.13 -5.53
N LEU A 19 24.65 -15.70 -4.61
CA LEU A 19 24.96 -14.79 -3.52
C LEU A 19 24.72 -15.48 -2.18
N GLU A 20 25.49 -15.08 -1.15
CA GLU A 20 25.27 -15.50 0.24
C GLU A 20 24.16 -14.65 0.90
N SER A 21 24.00 -13.41 0.46
CA SER A 21 23.00 -12.48 0.95
C SER A 21 22.67 -11.44 -0.11
N ALA A 22 21.50 -10.82 0.00
CA ALA A 22 21.07 -9.68 -0.81
C ALA A 22 20.57 -8.57 0.08
N VAL A 23 20.75 -7.32 -0.37
CA VAL A 23 20.32 -6.11 0.34
C VAL A 23 19.54 -5.20 -0.59
N SER A 24 18.66 -4.38 -0.02
CA SER A 24 17.94 -3.37 -0.80
C SER A 24 18.93 -2.37 -1.41
N PRO A 25 18.77 -1.97 -2.69
CA PRO A 25 17.64 -2.27 -3.61
C PRO A 25 17.90 -3.37 -4.64
N GLU A 26 18.69 -4.38 -4.32
CA GLU A 26 19.03 -5.46 -5.25
C GLU A 26 17.79 -6.25 -5.67
N SER A 27 17.66 -6.51 -6.98
CA SER A 27 16.64 -7.41 -7.53
C SER A 27 17.25 -8.78 -7.72
N VAL A 28 16.79 -9.77 -6.97
CA VAL A 28 17.37 -11.11 -6.93
C VAL A 28 16.30 -12.17 -7.17
N ASP A 29 16.74 -13.32 -7.69
CA ASP A 29 15.94 -14.53 -7.74
C ASP A 29 16.18 -15.32 -6.45
N ILE A 30 15.11 -15.85 -5.87
CA ILE A 30 15.14 -16.65 -4.63
C ILE A 30 14.58 -18.03 -4.92
N THR A 31 15.28 -19.08 -4.48
CA THR A 31 14.80 -20.45 -4.51
C THR A 31 14.42 -20.91 -3.10
N LEU A 32 13.34 -21.68 -3.00
CA LEU A 32 12.79 -22.17 -1.75
C LEU A 32 12.89 -23.69 -1.66
N SER A 33 12.85 -24.23 -0.43
CA SER A 33 12.86 -25.67 -0.19
C SER A 33 11.57 -26.36 -0.58
N ASP A 34 10.46 -25.63 -0.56
CA ASP A 34 9.11 -26.14 -0.78
C ASP A 34 8.55 -25.59 -2.09
N ASP A 35 7.75 -26.40 -2.78
CA ASP A 35 7.02 -25.99 -3.98
C ASP A 35 5.73 -25.25 -3.57
N ILE A 36 5.87 -23.98 -3.28
CA ILE A 36 4.77 -23.09 -2.93
C ILE A 36 4.55 -22.06 -4.03
N ASP A 37 3.28 -21.78 -4.31
CA ASP A 37 2.90 -20.78 -5.32
C ASP A 37 3.09 -19.37 -4.75
N ILE A 38 4.01 -18.62 -5.35
CA ILE A 38 4.29 -17.22 -5.01
C ILE A 38 4.07 -16.38 -6.24
N SER A 39 3.17 -15.42 -6.11
CA SER A 39 2.76 -14.56 -7.21
C SER A 39 3.21 -13.12 -7.01
N ARG A 40 3.13 -12.33 -8.08
CA ARG A 40 3.38 -10.89 -8.01
C ARG A 40 2.39 -10.21 -7.07
N GLY A 41 2.92 -9.52 -6.08
CA GLY A 41 2.15 -8.88 -5.01
C GLY A 41 2.36 -9.54 -3.66
N ASP A 42 2.84 -10.79 -3.66
CA ASP A 42 3.18 -11.48 -2.40
C ASP A 42 4.44 -10.88 -1.77
N VAL A 43 4.50 -10.95 -0.45
CA VAL A 43 5.58 -10.40 0.36
C VAL A 43 6.23 -11.51 1.17
N LEU A 44 7.55 -11.66 1.01
CA LEU A 44 8.37 -12.54 1.82
C LEU A 44 8.91 -11.77 3.03
N VAL A 45 8.77 -12.36 4.21
CA VAL A 45 9.27 -11.78 5.46
C VAL A 45 10.07 -12.82 6.23
N SER A 46 10.99 -12.37 7.09
CA SER A 46 11.67 -13.28 8.01
C SER A 46 10.67 -13.86 9.00
N ALA A 47 10.71 -15.19 9.21
CA ALA A 47 9.82 -15.86 10.15
C ALA A 47 9.98 -15.34 11.60
N ASP A 48 11.20 -14.98 11.98
CA ASP A 48 11.54 -14.46 13.31
C ASP A 48 11.48 -12.93 13.37
N GLY A 49 11.13 -12.25 12.26
CA GLY A 49 11.07 -10.79 12.18
C GLY A 49 9.73 -10.21 12.61
N VAL A 50 9.65 -8.88 12.52
CA VAL A 50 8.37 -8.16 12.68
C VAL A 50 7.45 -8.56 11.51
N GLN A 51 6.25 -9.04 11.84
CA GLN A 51 5.29 -9.46 10.83
C GLN A 51 4.52 -8.25 10.29
N PRO A 52 4.18 -8.22 8.99
CA PRO A 52 3.41 -7.14 8.39
C PRO A 52 1.94 -7.19 8.82
N HIS A 53 1.26 -6.08 8.66
CA HIS A 53 -0.20 -6.05 8.74
C HIS A 53 -0.82 -6.63 7.46
N VAL A 54 -1.95 -7.33 7.61
CA VAL A 54 -2.71 -7.91 6.48
C VAL A 54 -4.17 -7.54 6.65
N GLU A 55 -4.62 -6.50 5.95
CA GLU A 55 -5.96 -5.95 6.13
C GLU A 55 -6.56 -5.50 4.79
N GLN A 56 -7.89 -5.59 4.67
CA GLN A 56 -8.63 -5.05 3.53
C GLN A 56 -9.14 -3.62 3.75
N GLU A 57 -9.20 -3.18 5.00
CA GLU A 57 -9.65 -1.84 5.33
C GLU A 57 -8.53 -1.10 6.04
N VAL A 58 -8.07 -0.01 5.45
CA VAL A 58 -6.92 0.74 5.95
C VAL A 58 -7.23 2.23 6.04
N LEU A 59 -6.62 2.86 7.03
CA LEU A 59 -6.66 4.29 7.26
C LEU A 59 -5.43 4.94 6.63
N ILE A 60 -5.62 5.99 5.86
CA ILE A 60 -4.55 6.67 5.13
C ILE A 60 -4.61 8.18 5.30
N ASN A 61 -3.47 8.81 5.32
CA ASN A 61 -3.37 10.24 5.01
C ASN A 61 -3.14 10.37 3.50
N VAL A 62 -4.09 11.00 2.80
CA VAL A 62 -4.07 11.14 1.34
C VAL A 62 -3.76 12.58 0.93
N CYS A 63 -3.00 12.74 -0.14
CA CYS A 63 -2.89 13.98 -0.91
C CYS A 63 -3.55 13.77 -2.27
N TRP A 64 -4.49 14.65 -2.63
CA TRP A 64 -5.25 14.53 -3.87
C TRP A 64 -4.68 15.43 -4.97
N PHE A 65 -4.48 14.90 -6.19
CA PHE A 65 -3.73 15.58 -7.26
C PHE A 65 -4.59 16.10 -8.41
N ARG A 66 -5.89 15.72 -8.46
CA ARG A 66 -6.75 15.99 -9.62
C ARG A 66 -7.85 16.99 -9.33
N ASN A 67 -8.27 17.69 -10.40
CA ASN A 67 -9.46 18.56 -10.36
C ASN A 67 -10.75 17.78 -10.17
N SER A 68 -10.84 16.53 -10.72
CA SER A 68 -11.96 15.63 -10.41
C SER A 68 -11.89 15.25 -8.92
N PRO A 69 -12.96 15.48 -8.16
CA PRO A 69 -12.91 15.28 -6.71
C PRO A 69 -12.85 13.81 -6.34
N LEU A 70 -12.13 13.51 -5.25
CA LEU A 70 -12.32 12.26 -4.52
C LEU A 70 -13.63 12.36 -3.74
N VAL A 71 -14.50 11.38 -3.91
CA VAL A 71 -15.77 11.30 -3.19
C VAL A 71 -15.95 9.92 -2.56
N GLN A 72 -16.69 9.88 -1.46
CA GLN A 72 -17.07 8.63 -0.82
C GLN A 72 -17.85 7.73 -1.78
N GLY A 73 -17.59 6.42 -1.73
CA GLY A 73 -18.20 5.42 -2.59
C GLY A 73 -17.56 5.26 -3.99
N LYS A 74 -16.68 6.18 -4.40
CA LYS A 74 -15.98 6.05 -5.68
C LYS A 74 -14.89 4.98 -5.60
N LYS A 75 -14.75 4.21 -6.70
CA LYS A 75 -13.73 3.17 -6.87
C LYS A 75 -12.50 3.73 -7.57
N TYR A 76 -11.36 3.21 -7.18
CA TYR A 76 -10.06 3.48 -7.78
C TYR A 76 -9.25 2.18 -7.84
N VAL A 77 -8.31 2.12 -8.74
CA VAL A 77 -7.24 1.13 -8.66
C VAL A 77 -6.23 1.61 -7.62
N ILE A 78 -6.00 0.80 -6.61
CA ILE A 78 -5.00 1.04 -5.57
C ILE A 78 -3.76 0.25 -5.95
N ARG A 79 -2.63 0.94 -6.05
CA ARG A 79 -1.32 0.31 -6.23
C ARG A 79 -0.50 0.50 -4.96
N HIS A 80 -0.12 -0.61 -4.37
CA HIS A 80 0.68 -0.70 -3.16
C HIS A 80 1.86 -1.64 -3.43
N ALA A 81 3.08 -1.15 -3.30
CA ALA A 81 4.29 -1.89 -3.69
C ALA A 81 4.13 -2.52 -5.09
N THR A 82 4.16 -3.85 -5.19
CA THR A 82 3.96 -4.61 -6.43
C THR A 82 2.52 -5.07 -6.65
N GLN A 83 1.67 -4.96 -5.62
CA GLN A 83 0.26 -5.33 -5.66
C GLN A 83 -0.59 -4.23 -6.31
N GLN A 84 -1.63 -4.65 -7.04
CA GLN A 84 -2.64 -3.77 -7.61
C GLN A 84 -4.01 -4.39 -7.39
N THR A 85 -4.90 -3.64 -6.75
CA THR A 85 -6.25 -4.09 -6.41
C THR A 85 -7.26 -2.95 -6.55
N LEU A 86 -8.55 -3.26 -6.60
CA LEU A 86 -9.60 -2.25 -6.55
C LEU A 86 -9.82 -1.81 -5.10
N GLY A 87 -10.00 -0.52 -4.90
CA GLY A 87 -10.35 0.06 -3.61
C GLY A 87 -11.50 1.05 -3.71
N ILE A 88 -12.30 1.11 -2.66
CA ILE A 88 -13.41 2.05 -2.53
C ILE A 88 -13.13 2.99 -1.35
N VAL A 89 -13.41 4.27 -1.53
CA VAL A 89 -13.38 5.26 -0.45
C VAL A 89 -14.59 5.05 0.43
N LYS A 90 -14.36 4.60 1.67
CA LYS A 90 -15.41 4.35 2.65
C LYS A 90 -15.86 5.62 3.35
N GLU A 91 -14.89 6.43 3.74
CA GLU A 91 -15.13 7.62 4.54
C GLU A 91 -13.99 8.63 4.38
N ILE A 92 -14.32 9.93 4.40
CA ILE A 92 -13.37 11.01 4.61
C ILE A 92 -13.51 11.43 6.06
N GLU A 93 -12.59 11.01 6.95
CA GLU A 93 -12.69 11.29 8.37
C GLU A 93 -12.56 12.80 8.65
N TYR A 94 -11.57 13.42 8.06
CA TYR A 94 -11.35 14.86 8.09
C TYR A 94 -10.39 15.32 7.02
N LYS A 95 -10.48 16.58 6.63
CA LYS A 95 -9.49 17.29 5.82
C LYS A 95 -8.61 18.15 6.74
N ILE A 96 -7.38 18.38 6.35
CA ILE A 96 -6.42 19.26 7.05
C ILE A 96 -6.33 20.58 6.29
N ASP A 97 -6.65 21.69 6.94
CA ASP A 97 -6.32 23.01 6.42
C ASP A 97 -4.79 23.21 6.49
N ILE A 98 -4.16 23.35 5.33
CA ILE A 98 -2.70 23.47 5.23
C ILE A 98 -2.12 24.75 5.85
N ASN A 99 -2.95 25.79 6.04
CA ASN A 99 -2.52 27.07 6.61
C ASN A 99 -2.65 27.07 8.13
N THR A 100 -3.79 26.61 8.66
CA THR A 100 -4.09 26.61 10.11
C THR A 100 -3.69 25.31 10.79
N ARG A 101 -3.55 24.19 10.02
CA ARG A 101 -3.36 22.82 10.49
C ARG A 101 -4.55 22.26 11.28
N GLU A 102 -5.70 22.91 11.19
CA GLU A 102 -6.93 22.47 11.83
C GLU A 102 -7.58 21.34 11.04
N LYS A 103 -8.31 20.48 11.75
CA LYS A 103 -9.10 19.40 11.18
C LYS A 103 -10.50 19.89 10.83
N GLU A 104 -10.91 19.73 9.59
CA GLU A 104 -12.26 20.03 9.08
C GLU A 104 -13.02 18.71 8.91
N TYR A 105 -14.08 18.51 9.69
CA TYR A 105 -14.92 17.33 9.67
C TYR A 105 -16.16 17.52 8.80
N GLY A 106 -16.81 16.41 8.40
CA GLY A 106 -18.03 16.47 7.60
C GLY A 106 -17.79 16.86 6.14
N VAL A 107 -16.56 16.65 5.66
CA VAL A 107 -16.17 16.90 4.28
C VAL A 107 -16.68 15.77 3.39
N GLU A 108 -17.48 16.10 2.36
CA GLU A 108 -18.05 15.11 1.44
C GLU A 108 -17.11 14.75 0.26
N LYS A 109 -16.18 15.63 -0.05
CA LYS A 109 -15.25 15.48 -1.19
C LYS A 109 -13.91 16.18 -0.94
N LEU A 110 -12.85 15.64 -1.56
CA LEU A 110 -11.56 16.31 -1.63
C LEU A 110 -11.35 16.88 -3.03
N VAL A 111 -10.78 18.06 -3.10
CA VAL A 111 -10.36 18.70 -4.36
C VAL A 111 -8.83 18.69 -4.49
N MET A 112 -8.33 19.13 -5.62
CA MET A 112 -6.89 19.17 -5.89
C MET A 112 -6.11 19.90 -4.78
N ASN A 113 -5.01 19.30 -4.33
CA ASN A 113 -4.14 19.72 -3.23
C ASN A 113 -4.71 19.59 -1.82
N ASP A 114 -5.90 19.03 -1.66
CA ASP A 114 -6.38 18.68 -0.32
C ASP A 114 -5.55 17.55 0.28
N ILE A 115 -5.30 17.67 1.59
CA ILE A 115 -4.73 16.64 2.43
C ILE A 115 -5.79 16.21 3.43
N ALA A 116 -6.04 14.92 3.54
CA ALA A 116 -7.11 14.40 4.37
C ALA A 116 -6.78 13.04 4.96
N ARG A 117 -7.48 12.67 6.04
CA ARG A 117 -7.52 11.29 6.54
C ARG A 117 -8.73 10.59 5.94
N VAL A 118 -8.48 9.47 5.30
CA VAL A 118 -9.48 8.72 4.53
C VAL A 118 -9.39 7.23 4.86
N ARG A 119 -10.55 6.60 5.02
CA ARG A 119 -10.69 5.15 5.16
C ARG A 119 -11.01 4.55 3.79
N ILE A 120 -10.20 3.58 3.36
CA ILE A 120 -10.44 2.84 2.12
C ILE A 120 -10.64 1.36 2.43
N LYS A 121 -11.42 0.69 1.57
CA LYS A 121 -11.56 -0.76 1.59
C LYS A 121 -11.12 -1.31 0.23
N THR A 122 -10.21 -2.27 0.23
CA THR A 122 -9.69 -2.93 -0.96
C THR A 122 -10.39 -4.26 -1.22
N ALA A 123 -10.40 -4.71 -2.48
CA ALA A 123 -10.97 -5.99 -2.87
C ALA A 123 -10.13 -7.16 -2.34
N GLU A 124 -8.80 -7.02 -2.42
CA GLU A 124 -7.85 -7.98 -1.88
C GLU A 124 -7.15 -7.39 -0.65
N PRO A 125 -6.72 -8.21 0.33
CA PRO A 125 -5.98 -7.71 1.47
C PRO A 125 -4.65 -7.08 1.03
N LEU A 126 -4.29 -5.97 1.66
CA LEU A 126 -2.98 -5.36 1.54
C LEU A 126 -2.05 -5.95 2.60
N VAL A 127 -0.80 -6.21 2.21
CA VAL A 127 0.28 -6.62 3.10
C VAL A 127 1.17 -5.41 3.31
N PHE A 128 1.11 -4.76 4.46
CA PHE A 128 1.73 -3.45 4.66
C PHE A 128 2.38 -3.27 6.03
N ASP A 129 3.23 -2.27 6.11
CA ASP A 129 3.68 -1.63 7.34
C ASP A 129 3.08 -0.23 7.43
N TYR A 130 3.02 0.37 8.61
CA TYR A 130 2.66 1.79 8.69
C TYR A 130 3.77 2.67 8.09
N TYR A 131 3.38 3.75 7.42
CA TYR A 131 4.31 4.66 6.72
C TYR A 131 5.44 5.19 7.62
N ARG A 132 5.16 5.42 8.89
CA ARG A 132 6.17 5.90 9.87
C ARG A 132 7.29 4.88 10.09
N ASP A 133 6.99 3.58 9.96
CA ASP A 133 7.90 2.48 10.26
C ASP A 133 8.62 2.00 8.98
N ASN A 134 7.90 1.97 7.87
CA ASN A 134 8.44 1.58 6.56
C ASN A 134 7.75 2.38 5.43
N ARG A 135 8.43 3.38 4.90
CA ARG A 135 7.85 4.26 3.86
C ARG A 135 7.46 3.52 2.59
N THR A 136 8.21 2.51 2.19
CA THR A 136 7.94 1.75 0.96
C THR A 136 6.68 0.90 1.13
N MET A 137 6.59 0.15 2.23
CA MET A 137 5.45 -0.72 2.51
C MET A 137 4.26 0.02 3.16
N GLY A 138 4.41 1.30 3.48
CA GLY A 138 3.35 2.14 4.02
C GLY A 138 2.78 3.15 3.02
N SER A 139 3.21 3.11 1.75
CA SER A 139 2.78 4.05 0.71
C SER A 139 1.89 3.36 -0.32
N LEU A 140 0.90 4.09 -0.82
CA LEU A 140 0.07 3.64 -1.94
C LEU A 140 -0.28 4.81 -2.86
N ILE A 141 -0.71 4.50 -4.08
CA ILE A 141 -1.25 5.48 -5.02
C ILE A 141 -2.65 5.09 -5.47
N PHE A 142 -3.43 6.13 -5.78
CA PHE A 142 -4.73 6.02 -6.43
C PHE A 142 -4.57 6.22 -7.93
N ILE A 143 -5.11 5.28 -8.70
CA ILE A 143 -5.10 5.31 -10.15
C ILE A 143 -6.55 5.33 -10.62
N GLU A 144 -6.90 6.25 -11.52
CA GLU A 144 -8.24 6.33 -12.09
C GLU A 144 -8.44 5.25 -13.14
N GLU A 145 -9.52 4.47 -13.01
CA GLU A 145 -9.90 3.49 -14.04
C GLU A 145 -10.21 4.20 -15.37
N GLY A 146 -9.72 3.62 -16.45
CA GLY A 146 -9.96 4.13 -17.80
C GLY A 146 -8.91 5.09 -18.34
N THR A 147 -8.35 5.98 -17.51
CA THR A 147 -7.25 6.87 -17.93
C THR A 147 -5.88 6.37 -17.51
N ASN A 148 -5.81 5.51 -16.49
CA ASN A 148 -4.57 5.06 -15.82
C ASN A 148 -3.73 6.19 -15.22
N ASP A 149 -4.34 7.34 -14.99
CA ASP A 149 -3.67 8.48 -14.34
C ASP A 149 -3.55 8.25 -12.83
N THR A 150 -2.39 8.58 -12.26
CA THR A 150 -2.25 8.71 -10.81
C THR A 150 -2.99 9.96 -10.34
N VAL A 151 -3.98 9.79 -9.47
CA VAL A 151 -4.89 10.85 -9.02
C VAL A 151 -4.69 11.25 -7.56
N GLY A 152 -3.98 10.45 -6.79
CA GLY A 152 -3.63 10.71 -5.41
C GLY A 152 -2.55 9.78 -4.88
N ALA A 153 -1.96 10.14 -3.76
CA ALA A 153 -1.05 9.28 -3.01
C ALA A 153 -1.44 9.25 -1.54
N GLY A 154 -1.25 8.10 -0.91
CA GLY A 154 -1.61 7.86 0.48
C GLY A 154 -0.47 7.27 1.30
N MET A 155 -0.48 7.59 2.59
CA MET A 155 0.39 7.04 3.61
C MET A 155 -0.49 6.27 4.60
N ILE A 156 -0.25 4.96 4.75
CA ILE A 156 -1.01 4.11 5.68
C ILE A 156 -0.62 4.48 7.11
N VAL A 157 -1.63 4.72 7.92
CA VAL A 157 -1.48 5.16 9.31
C VAL A 157 -2.27 4.26 10.25
N PRO A 158 -1.86 4.13 11.52
CA PRO A 158 -2.61 3.35 12.50
C PRO A 158 -3.96 4.02 12.84
N GLU A 159 -4.90 3.23 13.32
CA GLU A 159 -6.06 3.73 14.07
C GLU A 159 -5.55 4.52 15.29
N GLU A 160 -6.19 5.64 15.61
CA GLU A 160 -5.86 6.44 16.82
C GLU A 160 -6.57 5.90 18.04
#